data_3a886527156237410c859cf2ebccfd24
#
_entry.id   3a886527156237410c859cf2ebccfd24
#
_cell.length_a   1.000
_cell.length_b   1.000
_cell.length_c   1.000
_cell.angle_alpha   90.00
_cell.angle_beta   90.00
_cell.angle_gamma   90.00
#
_symmetry.space_group_name_H-M   'P 1'
#
loop_
_entity.id
_entity.type
_entity.pdbx_description
1 polymer ?
#
loop_
_entity_poly.entity_id
_entity_poly.type
_entity_poly.pdbx_seq_one_letter_code
_entity_poly.pdbx_strand_id
1 'polypeptide(L)'
;VLEQIHRWQRKMYKEHGIHFIHASDEWYILAGLELPEEERYDGYLQLENGVGMLRLLDTEVRLAVEKRTGDEKPRSITVATGKLAAPYIEKCLEKISTKYPNLEYEVITIRNNFFGEKITVSGLITGTDLKEQLSNRKLGERVLIPCNMLRSGENVFLDDLTVDDVSKAIGREIVIVEEDGEDLVSSVLDPVQNKKQTRRQMYEQTSSSNSGQA
;
A
#
# COMPACT_ATOMS: atom_id res chain seq x y z
N VAL A 1 6.22 -2.84 24.84
CA VAL A 1 6.21 -3.92 23.82
C VAL A 1 7.42 -3.77 22.91
N LEU A 2 7.58 -2.65 22.17
CA LEU A 2 8.69 -2.47 21.21
C LEU A 2 10.08 -2.62 21.85
N GLU A 3 10.31 -2.06 23.05
CA GLU A 3 11.58 -2.22 23.77
C GLU A 3 11.90 -3.70 24.05
N GLN A 4 10.90 -4.50 24.40
CA GLN A 4 11.08 -5.94 24.61
C GLN A 4 11.45 -6.65 23.30
N ILE A 5 10.74 -6.34 22.20
CA ILE A 5 11.04 -6.89 20.87
C ILE A 5 12.47 -6.52 20.46
N HIS A 6 12.85 -5.23 20.55
CA HIS A 6 14.20 -4.79 20.21
C HIS A 6 15.29 -5.45 21.06
N ARG A 7 15.01 -5.71 22.36
CA ARG A 7 15.95 -6.45 23.21
C ARG A 7 16.16 -7.88 22.72
N TRP A 8 15.07 -8.57 22.37
CA TRP A 8 15.15 -9.92 21.82
C TRP A 8 15.79 -9.94 20.44
N GLN A 9 15.48 -9.00 19.57
CA GLN A 9 16.12 -8.88 18.26
C GLN A 9 17.65 -8.75 18.40
N ARG A 10 18.13 -7.86 19.27
CA ARG A 10 19.57 -7.71 19.51
C ARG A 10 20.21 -9.01 20.02
N LYS A 11 19.54 -9.75 20.90
CA LYS A 11 20.01 -11.03 21.40
C LYS A 11 20.10 -12.06 20.28
N MET A 12 19.00 -12.25 19.55
CA MET A 12 18.92 -13.25 18.48
C MET A 12 19.89 -12.96 17.35
N TYR A 13 20.02 -11.67 16.96
CA TYR A 13 20.99 -11.27 15.94
C TYR A 13 22.42 -11.58 16.36
N LYS A 14 22.78 -11.31 17.62
CA LYS A 14 24.11 -11.64 18.16
C LYS A 14 24.40 -13.15 18.18
N GLU A 15 23.40 -13.97 18.49
CA GLU A 15 23.56 -15.42 18.66
C GLU A 15 23.41 -16.18 17.32
N HIS A 16 22.56 -15.70 16.41
CA HIS A 16 22.14 -16.43 15.22
C HIS A 16 22.24 -15.64 13.90
N GLY A 17 22.56 -14.36 13.93
CA GLY A 17 22.64 -13.51 12.73
C GLY A 17 21.30 -13.14 12.11
N ILE A 18 20.18 -13.37 12.83
CA ILE A 18 18.83 -13.01 12.41
C ILE A 18 18.09 -12.31 13.54
N HIS A 19 17.14 -11.43 13.23
CA HIS A 19 16.36 -10.73 14.25
C HIS A 19 15.24 -11.57 14.85
N PHE A 20 14.71 -12.53 14.08
CA PHE A 20 13.76 -13.57 14.45
C PHE A 20 12.37 -13.10 14.88
N ILE A 21 12.25 -12.04 15.68
CA ILE A 21 11.00 -11.48 16.19
C ILE A 21 10.83 -10.09 15.61
N HIS A 22 9.67 -9.83 15.00
CA HIS A 22 9.37 -8.52 14.42
C HIS A 22 8.06 -7.96 14.98
N ALA A 23 7.98 -6.62 15.07
CA ALA A 23 6.73 -5.92 15.27
C ALA A 23 6.17 -5.48 13.92
N SER A 24 4.84 -5.48 13.78
CA SER A 24 4.22 -4.84 12.62
C SER A 24 4.48 -3.33 12.59
N ASP A 25 4.40 -2.75 11.41
CA ASP A 25 4.60 -1.31 11.19
C ASP A 25 3.67 -0.47 12.06
N GLU A 26 2.45 -0.96 12.32
CA GLU A 26 1.47 -0.31 13.17
C GLU A 26 2.01 0.03 14.57
N TRP A 27 2.79 -0.86 15.19
CA TRP A 27 3.36 -0.61 16.52
C TRP A 27 4.33 0.57 16.53
N TYR A 28 5.12 0.72 15.47
CA TYR A 28 6.06 1.85 15.35
C TYR A 28 5.29 3.15 15.14
N ILE A 29 4.27 3.12 14.26
CA ILE A 29 3.43 4.29 13.98
C ILE A 29 2.68 4.76 15.22
N LEU A 30 2.04 3.85 15.95
CA LEU A 30 1.33 4.16 17.19
C LEU A 30 2.25 4.67 18.29
N ALA A 31 3.51 4.24 18.31
CA ALA A 31 4.53 4.72 19.23
C ALA A 31 5.17 6.06 18.80
N GLY A 32 4.85 6.58 17.62
CA GLY A 32 5.49 7.77 17.05
C GLY A 32 6.97 7.57 16.72
N LEU A 33 7.37 6.32 16.44
CA LEU A 33 8.75 5.95 16.10
C LEU A 33 8.91 5.77 14.59
N GLU A 34 10.11 6.00 14.10
CA GLU A 34 10.46 5.66 12.73
C GLU A 34 10.46 4.14 12.52
N LEU A 35 10.10 3.73 11.30
CA LEU A 35 10.19 2.32 10.90
C LEU A 35 11.66 1.88 10.87
N PRO A 36 11.96 0.64 11.27
CA PRO A 36 13.30 0.08 11.17
C PRO A 36 13.88 0.17 9.75
N GLU A 37 15.19 0.20 9.65
CA GLU A 37 15.88 0.09 8.37
C GLU A 37 15.72 -1.32 7.77
N GLU A 38 15.91 -1.41 6.45
CA GLU A 38 15.63 -2.59 5.63
C GLU A 38 16.32 -3.87 6.17
N GLU A 39 17.56 -3.74 6.61
CA GLU A 39 18.39 -4.85 7.10
C GLU A 39 17.79 -5.53 8.34
N ARG A 40 16.88 -4.83 9.05
CA ARG A 40 16.28 -5.36 10.27
C ARG A 40 15.08 -6.27 10.02
N TYR A 41 14.63 -6.39 8.77
CA TYR A 41 13.46 -7.22 8.42
C TYR A 41 13.83 -8.63 7.92
N ASP A 42 15.14 -8.98 7.91
CA ASP A 42 15.64 -10.31 7.51
C ASP A 42 15.08 -10.80 6.16
N GLY A 43 14.93 -9.88 5.19
CA GLY A 43 14.38 -10.17 3.87
C GLY A 43 12.84 -10.15 3.79
N TYR A 44 12.17 -9.48 4.71
CA TYR A 44 10.71 -9.25 4.68
C TYR A 44 9.85 -10.52 4.72
N LEU A 45 10.21 -11.47 5.57
CA LEU A 45 9.54 -12.79 5.65
C LEU A 45 8.09 -12.73 6.17
N GLN A 46 7.63 -11.59 6.70
CA GLN A 46 6.33 -11.44 7.35
C GLN A 46 5.51 -10.25 6.81
N LEU A 47 5.65 -9.93 5.53
CA LEU A 47 4.90 -8.83 4.90
C LEU A 47 3.39 -8.95 5.10
N GLU A 48 2.83 -10.16 4.94
CA GLU A 48 1.39 -10.41 5.11
C GLU A 48 0.87 -10.09 6.52
N ASN A 49 1.78 -10.06 7.51
CA ASN A 49 1.46 -9.67 8.88
C ASN A 49 1.69 -8.16 9.15
N GLY A 50 1.89 -7.37 8.11
CA GLY A 50 2.15 -5.92 8.21
C GLY A 50 3.53 -5.58 8.76
N VAL A 51 4.51 -6.48 8.59
CA VAL A 51 5.89 -6.29 9.05
C VAL A 51 6.75 -5.80 7.89
N GLY A 52 7.15 -4.52 7.92
CA GLY A 52 8.04 -3.92 6.94
C GLY A 52 7.39 -3.56 5.60
N MET A 53 6.07 -3.66 5.48
CA MET A 53 5.35 -3.30 4.25
C MET A 53 5.61 -1.86 3.82
N LEU A 54 5.54 -0.92 4.76
CA LEU A 54 5.72 0.50 4.47
C LEU A 54 7.18 0.84 4.18
N ARG A 55 8.13 0.17 4.84
CA ARG A 55 9.56 0.33 4.53
C ARG A 55 9.87 -0.19 3.12
N LEU A 56 9.37 -1.38 2.78
CA LEU A 56 9.57 -1.97 1.45
C LEU A 56 8.97 -1.08 0.36
N LEU A 57 7.72 -0.62 0.56
CA LEU A 57 7.06 0.31 -0.37
C LEU A 57 7.91 1.57 -0.60
N ASP A 58 8.43 2.18 0.46
CA ASP A 58 9.29 3.36 0.39
C ASP A 58 10.56 3.10 -0.45
N THR A 59 11.23 1.98 -0.20
CA THR A 59 12.42 1.56 -0.96
C THR A 59 12.09 1.32 -2.44
N GLU A 60 11.01 0.60 -2.74
CA GLU A 60 10.60 0.28 -4.10
C GLU A 60 10.19 1.53 -4.88
N VAL A 61 9.43 2.46 -4.26
CA VAL A 61 9.08 3.75 -4.88
C VAL A 61 10.34 4.55 -5.21
N ARG A 62 11.29 4.65 -4.29
CA ARG A 62 12.56 5.34 -4.54
C ARG A 62 13.28 4.75 -5.73
N LEU A 63 13.44 3.42 -5.77
CA LEU A 63 14.10 2.72 -6.88
C LEU A 63 13.35 2.88 -8.21
N ALA A 64 12.01 2.85 -8.16
CA ALA A 64 11.17 3.05 -9.33
C ALA A 64 11.30 4.47 -9.90
N VAL A 65 11.34 5.48 -9.03
CA VAL A 65 11.54 6.88 -9.42
C VAL A 65 12.96 7.10 -9.97
N GLU A 66 13.99 6.52 -9.33
CA GLU A 66 15.38 6.64 -9.79
C GLU A 66 15.60 6.13 -11.23
N LYS A 67 14.94 5.03 -11.60
CA LYS A 67 15.01 4.44 -12.95
C LYS A 67 14.34 5.26 -14.05
N ARG A 68 13.49 6.24 -13.71
CA ARG A 68 12.72 7.04 -14.65
C ARG A 68 13.36 8.39 -14.91
N THR A 69 13.21 8.93 -16.11
CA THR A 69 13.77 10.24 -16.49
C THR A 69 12.96 11.43 -15.98
N GLY A 70 11.69 11.21 -15.63
CA GLY A 70 10.76 12.29 -15.32
C GLY A 70 10.18 12.96 -16.57
N ASP A 71 9.14 13.75 -16.39
CA ASP A 71 8.53 14.60 -17.42
C ASP A 71 7.73 15.75 -16.78
N GLU A 72 7.22 16.67 -17.62
CA GLU A 72 6.42 17.82 -17.21
C GLU A 72 4.93 17.67 -17.58
N LYS A 73 4.45 16.47 -17.87
CA LYS A 73 3.03 16.26 -18.18
C LYS A 73 2.17 16.60 -16.96
N PRO A 74 1.10 17.39 -17.12
CA PRO A 74 0.16 17.62 -16.04
C PRO A 74 -0.57 16.32 -15.70
N ARG A 75 -0.70 16.04 -14.40
CA ARG A 75 -1.45 14.91 -13.86
C ARG A 75 -2.14 15.34 -12.58
N SER A 76 -3.33 14.86 -12.36
CA SER A 76 -4.06 15.10 -11.12
C SER A 76 -4.65 13.79 -10.62
N ILE A 77 -4.26 13.38 -9.41
CA ILE A 77 -4.71 12.12 -8.81
C ILE A 77 -5.20 12.33 -7.38
N THR A 78 -6.06 11.44 -6.96
CA THR A 78 -6.44 11.28 -5.55
C THR A 78 -6.06 9.87 -5.10
N VAL A 79 -5.41 9.74 -3.94
CA VAL A 79 -5.18 8.44 -3.31
C VAL A 79 -6.09 8.31 -2.10
N ALA A 80 -6.97 7.31 -2.08
CA ALA A 80 -7.82 7.01 -0.95
C ALA A 80 -7.24 5.82 -0.17
N THR A 81 -6.98 6.02 1.13
CA THR A 81 -6.33 5.00 1.96
C THR A 81 -6.75 5.10 3.42
N GLY A 82 -6.35 4.14 4.25
CA GLY A 82 -6.57 4.16 5.68
C GLY A 82 -5.68 5.17 6.41
N LYS A 83 -6.11 5.56 7.61
CA LYS A 83 -5.43 6.57 8.43
C LYS A 83 -3.96 6.22 8.71
N LEU A 84 -3.67 4.95 8.88
CA LEU A 84 -2.33 4.48 9.24
C LEU A 84 -1.34 4.66 8.09
N ALA A 85 -1.75 4.34 6.86
CA ALA A 85 -0.89 4.38 5.68
C ALA A 85 -0.77 5.78 5.07
N ALA A 86 -1.74 6.67 5.27
CA ALA A 86 -1.81 7.97 4.60
C ALA A 86 -0.51 8.80 4.69
N PRO A 87 0.16 8.96 5.86
CA PRO A 87 1.39 9.75 5.94
C PRO A 87 2.57 9.14 5.14
N TYR A 88 2.58 7.83 4.96
CA TYR A 88 3.62 7.14 4.18
C TYR A 88 3.36 7.23 2.68
N ILE A 89 2.10 7.13 2.28
CA ILE A 89 1.69 7.37 0.89
C ILE A 89 2.00 8.81 0.48
N GLU A 90 1.73 9.79 1.35
CA GLU A 90 2.12 11.19 1.12
C GLU A 90 3.62 11.33 0.81
N LYS A 91 4.49 10.74 1.66
CA LYS A 91 5.95 10.74 1.43
C LYS A 91 6.35 10.05 0.12
N CYS A 92 5.66 8.99 -0.29
CA CYS A 92 5.89 8.34 -1.58
C CYS A 92 5.54 9.27 -2.75
N LEU A 93 4.41 9.98 -2.68
CA LEU A 93 3.98 10.93 -3.69
C LEU A 93 4.89 12.16 -3.75
N GLU A 94 5.38 12.66 -2.60
CA GLU A 94 6.41 13.69 -2.55
C GLU A 94 7.67 13.27 -3.33
N LYS A 95 8.15 12.04 -3.14
CA LYS A 95 9.30 11.52 -3.90
C LYS A 95 9.02 11.45 -5.40
N ILE A 96 7.84 11.00 -5.80
CA ILE A 96 7.44 10.95 -7.21
C ILE A 96 7.44 12.38 -7.79
N SER A 97 6.85 13.34 -7.09
CA SER A 97 6.73 14.73 -7.54
C SER A 97 8.09 15.42 -7.79
N THR A 98 9.18 14.94 -7.18
CA THR A 98 10.52 15.48 -7.43
C THR A 98 10.96 15.38 -8.89
N LYS A 99 10.50 14.35 -9.62
CA LYS A 99 10.75 14.16 -11.06
C LYS A 99 9.57 14.51 -11.95
N TYR A 100 8.41 14.77 -11.36
CA TYR A 100 7.15 15.06 -12.06
C TYR A 100 6.50 16.32 -11.47
N PRO A 101 7.08 17.51 -11.73
CA PRO A 101 6.71 18.75 -11.03
C PRO A 101 5.27 19.21 -11.29
N ASN A 102 4.63 18.74 -12.36
CA ASN A 102 3.23 19.04 -12.68
C ASN A 102 2.25 17.92 -12.21
N LEU A 103 2.69 17.09 -11.27
CA LEU A 103 1.82 16.13 -10.58
C LEU A 103 1.09 16.84 -9.43
N GLU A 104 -0.22 17.02 -9.58
CA GLU A 104 -1.12 17.39 -8.48
C GLU A 104 -1.65 16.13 -7.82
N TYR A 105 -1.57 16.06 -6.49
CA TYR A 105 -2.08 14.91 -5.77
C TYR A 105 -2.75 15.32 -4.45
N GLU A 106 -3.69 14.50 -4.02
CA GLU A 106 -4.32 14.58 -2.70
C GLU A 106 -4.40 13.17 -2.10
N VAL A 107 -3.97 13.02 -0.85
CA VAL A 107 -4.19 11.78 -0.08
C VAL A 107 -5.38 11.97 0.83
N ILE A 108 -6.45 11.21 0.59
CA ILE A 108 -7.66 11.25 1.39
C ILE A 108 -7.66 10.06 2.36
N THR A 109 -7.60 10.37 3.63
CA THR A 109 -7.81 9.39 4.69
C THR A 109 -9.28 9.03 4.79
N ILE A 110 -9.62 7.78 4.52
CA ILE A 110 -10.98 7.25 4.66
C ILE A 110 -11.19 6.75 6.08
N ARG A 111 -12.21 7.29 6.73
CA ARG A 111 -12.64 6.83 8.05
C ARG A 111 -13.48 5.56 7.90
N ASN A 112 -13.15 4.55 8.67
CA ASN A 112 -13.93 3.33 8.71
C ASN A 112 -15.18 3.53 9.59
N ASN A 113 -16.32 3.80 8.97
CA ASN A 113 -17.60 3.92 9.69
C ASN A 113 -18.27 2.56 9.84
N PHE A 114 -18.01 1.62 8.94
CA PHE A 114 -18.65 0.30 8.91
C PHE A 114 -18.19 -0.58 10.08
N PHE A 115 -16.90 -0.75 10.29
CA PHE A 115 -16.33 -1.55 11.38
C PHE A 115 -15.97 -0.72 12.62
N GLY A 116 -16.00 0.61 12.52
CA GLY A 116 -15.74 1.57 13.58
C GLY A 116 -14.44 2.37 13.40
N GLU A 117 -14.46 3.61 13.87
CA GLU A 117 -13.40 4.62 13.67
C GLU A 117 -12.03 4.25 14.28
N LYS A 118 -11.99 3.27 15.18
CA LYS A 118 -10.73 2.75 15.75
C LYS A 118 -9.97 1.86 14.77
N ILE A 119 -10.63 1.40 13.72
CA ILE A 119 -10.02 0.63 12.65
C ILE A 119 -9.35 1.62 11.68
N THR A 120 -8.03 1.54 11.58
CA THR A 120 -7.21 2.53 10.85
C THR A 120 -6.50 1.96 9.63
N VAL A 121 -6.56 0.64 9.44
CA VAL A 121 -5.95 -0.06 8.31
C VAL A 121 -6.79 0.07 7.04
N SER A 122 -6.13 0.11 5.88
CA SER A 122 -6.79 0.23 4.58
C SER A 122 -7.63 -1.00 4.23
N GLY A 123 -7.17 -2.20 4.58
CA GLY A 123 -7.78 -3.47 4.20
C GLY A 123 -9.18 -3.76 4.81
N LEU A 124 -9.67 -2.91 5.70
CA LEU A 124 -11.01 -3.01 6.27
C LEU A 124 -11.93 -1.83 5.87
N ILE A 125 -11.51 -0.96 4.96
CA ILE A 125 -12.34 0.10 4.39
C ILE A 125 -13.29 -0.52 3.38
N THR A 126 -14.58 -0.15 3.47
CA THR A 126 -15.63 -0.67 2.60
C THR A 126 -15.89 0.23 1.40
N GLY A 127 -16.57 -0.30 0.39
CA GLY A 127 -17.02 0.47 -0.76
C GLY A 127 -18.01 1.58 -0.37
N THR A 128 -18.85 1.33 0.64
CA THR A 128 -19.76 2.32 1.21
C THR A 128 -18.98 3.47 1.85
N ASP A 129 -17.96 3.18 2.67
CA ASP A 129 -17.11 4.21 3.29
C ASP A 129 -16.44 5.12 2.24
N LEU A 130 -15.91 4.51 1.16
CA LEU A 130 -15.32 5.24 0.04
C LEU A 130 -16.36 6.13 -0.68
N LYS A 131 -17.48 5.53 -1.08
CA LYS A 131 -18.55 6.23 -1.80
C LYS A 131 -19.05 7.44 -1.02
N GLU A 132 -19.37 7.28 0.26
CA GLU A 132 -19.92 8.36 1.08
C GLU A 132 -18.92 9.51 1.29
N GLN A 133 -17.64 9.18 1.48
CA GLN A 133 -16.64 10.17 1.81
C GLN A 133 -15.99 10.85 0.60
N LEU A 134 -16.11 10.25 -0.61
CA LEU A 134 -15.55 10.80 -1.84
C LEU A 134 -16.57 11.49 -2.75
N SER A 135 -17.86 11.12 -2.70
CA SER A 135 -18.88 11.60 -3.65
C SER A 135 -19.03 13.14 -3.75
N ASN A 136 -18.72 13.86 -2.69
CA ASN A 136 -18.86 15.32 -2.63
C ASN A 136 -17.53 16.06 -2.61
N ARG A 137 -16.43 15.40 -2.97
CA ARG A 137 -15.10 16.00 -3.00
C ARG A 137 -14.66 16.35 -4.42
N LYS A 138 -13.80 17.36 -4.54
CA LYS A 138 -13.06 17.59 -5.77
C LYS A 138 -11.97 16.55 -5.86
N LEU A 139 -12.16 15.55 -6.72
CA LEU A 139 -11.20 14.49 -6.95
C LEU A 139 -10.33 14.78 -8.17
N GLY A 140 -9.14 14.23 -8.20
CA GLY A 140 -8.27 14.21 -9.36
C GLY A 140 -8.90 13.47 -10.56
N GLU A 141 -8.17 13.34 -11.63
CA GLU A 141 -8.63 12.65 -12.86
C GLU A 141 -9.02 11.20 -12.58
N ARG A 142 -8.34 10.56 -11.62
CA ARG A 142 -8.59 9.21 -11.14
C ARG A 142 -8.36 9.08 -9.64
N VAL A 143 -8.93 8.03 -9.05
CA VAL A 143 -8.76 7.69 -7.63
C VAL A 143 -7.98 6.38 -7.53
N LEU A 144 -6.86 6.39 -6.83
CA LEU A 144 -6.05 5.22 -6.55
C LEU A 144 -6.47 4.63 -5.20
N ILE A 145 -6.65 3.31 -5.16
CA ILE A 145 -6.90 2.56 -3.93
C ILE A 145 -5.94 1.37 -3.84
N PRO A 146 -5.48 0.96 -2.65
CA PRO A 146 -4.66 -0.23 -2.51
C PRO A 146 -5.51 -1.50 -2.69
N CYS A 147 -4.93 -2.51 -3.34
CA CYS A 147 -5.61 -3.78 -3.65
C CYS A 147 -6.13 -4.52 -2.40
N ASN A 148 -5.52 -4.32 -1.25
CA ASN A 148 -5.94 -4.94 0.01
C ASN A 148 -7.28 -4.41 0.56
N MET A 149 -7.87 -3.35 0.00
CA MET A 149 -9.26 -2.96 0.28
C MET A 149 -10.27 -3.94 -0.32
N LEU A 150 -9.84 -4.77 -1.26
CA LEU A 150 -10.69 -5.69 -2.00
C LEU A 150 -10.54 -7.12 -1.49
N ARG A 151 -11.52 -7.93 -1.75
CA ARG A 151 -11.43 -9.38 -1.54
C ARG A 151 -10.34 -9.96 -2.44
N SER A 152 -9.62 -10.93 -1.92
CA SER A 152 -8.50 -11.54 -2.65
C SER A 152 -8.92 -12.09 -4.02
N GLY A 153 -8.32 -11.56 -5.08
CA GLY A 153 -8.57 -11.98 -6.45
C GLY A 153 -9.86 -11.47 -7.07
N GLU A 154 -10.59 -10.58 -6.40
CA GLU A 154 -11.85 -10.01 -6.85
C GLU A 154 -11.79 -8.48 -6.90
N ASN A 155 -12.62 -7.85 -7.73
CA ASN A 155 -12.82 -6.39 -7.74
C ASN A 155 -14.05 -6.00 -6.90
N VAL A 156 -14.15 -6.58 -5.68
CA VAL A 156 -15.28 -6.45 -4.77
C VAL A 156 -14.80 -6.08 -3.38
N PHE A 157 -15.40 -5.08 -2.78
CA PHE A 157 -15.16 -4.68 -1.40
C PHE A 157 -15.80 -5.65 -0.39
N LEU A 158 -15.47 -5.50 0.89
CA LEU A 158 -15.98 -6.38 1.95
C LEU A 158 -17.50 -6.30 2.15
N ASP A 159 -18.14 -5.22 1.71
CA ASP A 159 -19.57 -4.95 1.77
C ASP A 159 -20.31 -5.25 0.46
N ASP A 160 -19.75 -6.12 -0.39
CA ASP A 160 -20.30 -6.59 -1.66
C ASP A 160 -20.41 -5.52 -2.77
N LEU A 161 -20.06 -4.26 -2.53
CA LEU A 161 -19.94 -3.27 -3.60
C LEU A 161 -18.76 -3.60 -4.51
N THR A 162 -18.97 -3.45 -5.83
CA THR A 162 -17.87 -3.58 -6.79
C THR A 162 -17.10 -2.27 -6.94
N VAL A 163 -15.87 -2.35 -7.42
CA VAL A 163 -15.07 -1.18 -7.79
C VAL A 163 -15.81 -0.30 -8.81
N ASP A 164 -16.52 -0.91 -9.75
CA ASP A 164 -17.33 -0.22 -10.76
C ASP A 164 -18.51 0.55 -10.13
N ASP A 165 -19.17 -0.01 -9.11
CA ASP A 165 -20.27 0.66 -8.42
C ASP A 165 -19.79 1.92 -7.71
N VAL A 166 -18.65 1.84 -7.03
CA VAL A 166 -18.05 2.97 -6.34
C VAL A 166 -17.55 4.01 -7.37
N SER A 167 -16.86 3.58 -8.43
CA SER A 167 -16.36 4.43 -9.52
C SER A 167 -17.50 5.24 -10.16
N LYS A 168 -18.63 4.60 -10.48
CA LYS A 168 -19.83 5.28 -11.00
C LYS A 168 -20.40 6.28 -10.00
N ALA A 169 -20.45 5.93 -8.73
CA ALA A 169 -21.00 6.79 -7.68
C ALA A 169 -20.17 8.06 -7.44
N ILE A 170 -18.84 7.96 -7.49
CA ILE A 170 -17.95 9.11 -7.31
C ILE A 170 -17.65 9.87 -8.62
N GLY A 171 -18.05 9.32 -9.77
CA GLY A 171 -17.83 9.90 -11.10
C GLY A 171 -16.35 9.97 -11.50
N ARG A 172 -15.53 9.07 -11.01
CA ARG A 172 -14.10 8.96 -11.32
C ARG A 172 -13.69 7.51 -11.49
N GLU A 173 -12.74 7.28 -12.39
CA GLU A 173 -12.08 5.99 -12.52
C GLU A 173 -11.36 5.63 -11.23
N ILE A 174 -11.53 4.40 -10.78
CA ILE A 174 -10.76 3.83 -9.66
C ILE A 174 -9.67 2.93 -10.24
N VAL A 175 -8.44 3.23 -9.87
CA VAL A 175 -7.25 2.43 -10.19
C VAL A 175 -6.83 1.64 -8.96
N ILE A 176 -6.75 0.34 -9.11
CA ILE A 176 -6.29 -0.57 -8.05
C ILE A 176 -4.76 -0.62 -8.11
N VAL A 177 -4.11 -0.27 -7.01
CA VAL A 177 -2.66 -0.29 -6.85
C VAL A 177 -2.28 -1.56 -6.11
N GLU A 178 -1.37 -2.34 -6.68
CA GLU A 178 -0.83 -3.55 -6.07
C GLU A 178 0.13 -3.21 -4.89
N GLU A 179 0.56 -4.24 -4.17
CA GLU A 179 1.39 -4.08 -2.96
C GLU A 179 2.88 -3.85 -3.30
N ASP A 180 3.19 -3.12 -4.37
CA ASP A 180 4.56 -2.81 -4.76
C ASP A 180 4.74 -1.35 -5.22
N GLY A 181 5.95 -0.82 -4.97
CA GLY A 181 6.26 0.58 -5.26
C GLY A 181 6.37 0.88 -6.75
N GLU A 182 6.71 -0.09 -7.60
CA GLU A 182 6.75 0.07 -9.06
C GLU A 182 5.34 0.27 -9.62
N ASP A 183 4.37 -0.50 -9.11
CA ASP A 183 2.97 -0.36 -9.52
C ASP A 183 2.36 0.94 -9.00
N LEU A 184 2.68 1.36 -7.77
CA LEU A 184 2.26 2.67 -7.27
C LEU A 184 2.76 3.79 -8.19
N VAL A 185 4.05 3.82 -8.52
CA VAL A 185 4.62 4.85 -9.40
C VAL A 185 3.99 4.80 -10.79
N SER A 186 3.79 3.62 -11.35
CA SER A 186 3.16 3.43 -12.65
C SER A 186 1.69 3.90 -12.65
N SER A 187 0.94 3.56 -11.60
CA SER A 187 -0.47 3.96 -11.42
C SER A 187 -0.63 5.48 -11.27
N VAL A 188 0.34 6.13 -10.62
CA VAL A 188 0.39 7.59 -10.50
C VAL A 188 0.65 8.25 -11.85
N LEU A 189 1.58 7.72 -12.62
CA LEU A 189 2.06 8.38 -13.83
C LEU A 189 1.21 8.09 -15.06
N ASP A 190 1.08 6.84 -15.43
CA ASP A 190 0.36 6.40 -16.63
C ASP A 190 -0.18 4.98 -16.37
N PRO A 191 -1.35 4.81 -15.80
CA PRO A 191 -1.90 3.50 -15.52
C PRO A 191 -2.14 2.78 -16.85
N VAL A 192 -1.25 1.88 -17.18
CA VAL A 192 -1.49 0.95 -18.28
C VAL A 192 -2.48 -0.08 -17.76
N GLN A 193 -3.63 -0.22 -18.41
CA GLN A 193 -4.64 -1.25 -18.13
C GLN A 193 -4.15 -2.67 -18.45
N ASN A 194 -2.88 -2.95 -18.26
CA ASN A 194 -2.32 -4.28 -18.40
C ASN A 194 -2.27 -4.94 -17.02
N LYS A 195 -3.22 -5.84 -16.78
CA LYS A 195 -3.19 -6.82 -15.69
C LYS A 195 -1.84 -7.55 -15.69
N LYS A 196 -0.82 -6.97 -15.05
CA LYS A 196 0.34 -7.75 -14.65
C LYS A 196 -0.15 -8.74 -13.60
N GLN A 197 0.30 -9.98 -13.69
CA GLN A 197 0.10 -10.99 -12.65
C GLN A 197 0.60 -10.40 -11.33
N THR A 198 -0.25 -10.40 -10.31
CA THR A 198 0.12 -9.90 -8.99
C THR A 198 1.26 -10.75 -8.42
N ARG A 199 2.11 -10.18 -7.55
CA ARG A 199 3.10 -10.96 -6.78
C ARG A 199 2.47 -12.20 -6.18
N ARG A 200 1.26 -12.10 -5.67
CA ARG A 200 0.50 -13.20 -5.08
C ARG A 200 0.19 -14.31 -6.09
N GLN A 201 -0.19 -13.97 -7.32
CA GLN A 201 -0.40 -14.94 -8.41
C GLN A 201 0.91 -15.63 -8.82
N MET A 202 2.05 -14.93 -8.76
CA MET A 202 3.37 -15.54 -8.99
C MET A 202 3.75 -16.53 -7.88
N TYR A 203 3.49 -16.22 -6.60
CA TYR A 203 3.75 -17.12 -5.48
C TYR A 203 2.85 -18.36 -5.51
N GLU A 204 1.57 -18.21 -5.83
CA GLU A 204 0.63 -19.32 -5.98
C GLU A 204 1.00 -20.24 -7.14
N GLN A 205 1.51 -19.71 -8.25
CA GLN A 205 1.99 -20.52 -9.39
C GLN A 205 3.31 -21.23 -9.07
N THR A 206 4.22 -20.62 -8.32
CA THR A 206 5.48 -21.27 -7.90
C THR A 206 5.24 -22.35 -6.83
N SER A 207 4.28 -22.16 -5.93
CA SER A 207 3.94 -23.19 -4.93
C SER A 207 3.17 -24.37 -5.53
N SER A 208 2.33 -24.16 -6.54
CA SER A 208 1.62 -25.23 -7.24
C SER A 208 2.52 -26.01 -8.20
N SER A 209 3.60 -25.41 -8.73
CA SER A 209 4.57 -26.13 -9.59
C SER A 209 5.53 -27.03 -8.80
N ASN A 210 5.75 -26.76 -7.51
CA ASN A 210 6.60 -27.59 -6.64
C ASN A 210 5.87 -28.78 -5.98
N SER A 211 4.54 -28.83 -6.02
CA SER A 211 3.74 -29.92 -5.47
C SER A 211 3.49 -31.09 -6.45
N GLY A 212 4.02 -31.00 -7.67
CA GLY A 212 3.88 -32.02 -8.73
C GLY A 212 5.08 -32.96 -8.93
N GLN A 213 6.13 -32.89 -8.08
CA GLN A 213 7.31 -33.76 -8.13
C GLN A 213 7.59 -34.38 -6.76
N ALA A 214 6.69 -35.21 -6.27
CA ALA A 214 6.93 -36.12 -5.15
C ALA A 214 6.27 -37.46 -5.45
#